data_8f0f6798972f0c969a592f11d0365258
#
_entry.id   8f0f6798972f0c969a592f11d0365258
#
_cell.length_a   1.000
_cell.length_b   1.000
_cell.length_c   1.000
_cell.angle_alpha   90.00
_cell.angle_beta   90.00
_cell.angle_gamma   90.00
#
_symmetry.space_group_name_H-M   'P 1'
#
loop_
_entity.id
_entity.type
_entity.pdbx_description
1 polymer ?
#
loop_
_entity_poly.entity_id
_entity_poly.type
_entity_poly.pdbx_seq_one_letter_code
_entity_poly.pdbx_strand_id
1 'polypeptide(L)'
;MMMVQTKWKWISALSLLLVLLASNIAHAADEFFWSDVEPIPSCYTSRDGKPNEMGVVVDGKKVTLDDPSCEESKKNRVLVLVDGKYLHTRLTADGYAEPFIENGRTMIPLRALADVFGFETDWEASEEKITLTKDGRNIVMRIGKSEILVDGQTVHFEGAVPMVKNNRTFLPASKLAEILDIQVDWDGNTRTATFTRP
;
A
#
# COMPACT_ATOMS: atom_id res chain seq x y z
N MET A 1 10.95 19.46 -80.11
CA MET A 1 9.73 18.78 -79.74
C MET A 1 10.12 17.61 -78.84
N MET A 2 10.25 17.85 -77.62
CA MET A 2 10.62 16.82 -76.60
C MET A 2 9.72 16.98 -75.42
N MET A 3 8.93 15.96 -75.14
CA MET A 3 8.03 15.83 -74.06
C MET A 3 8.83 15.64 -72.75
N VAL A 4 8.62 16.52 -71.81
CA VAL A 4 9.12 16.34 -70.45
C VAL A 4 8.06 15.63 -69.60
N GLN A 5 8.32 14.37 -69.31
CA GLN A 5 7.52 13.56 -68.41
C GLN A 5 7.79 13.99 -66.91
N THR A 6 6.83 14.60 -66.34
CA THR A 6 6.85 14.89 -64.89
C THR A 6 6.49 13.64 -64.06
N LYS A 7 7.51 13.05 -63.47
CA LYS A 7 7.35 12.01 -62.47
C LYS A 7 6.94 12.66 -61.16
N TRP A 8 5.66 12.70 -60.88
CA TRP A 8 5.18 13.10 -59.52
C TRP A 8 5.17 11.87 -58.62
N LYS A 9 5.96 12.03 -57.67
CA LYS A 9 6.36 11.01 -56.72
C LYS A 9 5.33 10.77 -55.67
N TRP A 10 5.19 9.55 -55.39
CA TRP A 10 4.59 8.96 -54.23
C TRP A 10 5.37 9.30 -52.94
N ILE A 11 5.17 10.47 -52.38
CA ILE A 11 5.64 10.83 -51.06
C ILE A 11 4.43 11.35 -50.31
N SER A 12 3.73 10.45 -49.69
CA SER A 12 2.81 10.82 -48.62
C SER A 12 1.89 9.65 -48.30
N ALA A 13 2.31 8.76 -47.47
CA ALA A 13 1.43 7.86 -46.71
C ALA A 13 2.20 7.10 -45.62
N LEU A 14 3.29 7.68 -45.10
CA LEU A 14 4.01 7.03 -44.01
C LEU A 14 4.18 7.95 -42.77
N SER A 15 3.29 8.90 -42.64
CA SER A 15 3.32 9.82 -41.51
C SER A 15 1.91 10.04 -40.99
N LEU A 16 1.32 9.08 -40.33
CA LEU A 16 0.26 9.28 -39.33
C LEU A 16 -0.23 7.94 -38.77
N LEU A 17 0.67 7.16 -38.22
CA LEU A 17 0.27 6.12 -37.29
C LEU A 17 1.19 6.17 -36.06
N LEU A 18 1.44 7.38 -35.59
CA LEU A 18 1.77 7.59 -34.17
C LEU A 18 0.45 7.57 -33.42
N VAL A 19 -0.21 6.43 -33.43
CA VAL A 19 -1.32 6.16 -32.52
C VAL A 19 -0.75 6.27 -31.12
N LEU A 20 -1.12 7.35 -30.50
CA LEU A 20 -1.19 7.56 -29.07
C LEU A 20 -1.60 6.24 -28.38
N LEU A 21 -0.61 5.46 -28.00
CA LEU A 21 -0.70 4.62 -26.82
C LEU A 21 -0.73 5.60 -25.65
N ALA A 22 -1.82 6.34 -25.51
CA ALA A 22 -2.25 6.84 -24.24
C ALA A 22 -2.48 5.57 -23.40
N SER A 23 -1.43 5.10 -22.77
CA SER A 23 -1.55 4.25 -21.62
C SER A 23 -2.53 4.99 -20.71
N ASN A 24 -3.76 4.48 -20.65
CA ASN A 24 -4.65 4.77 -19.55
C ASN A 24 -3.90 4.26 -18.33
N ILE A 25 -3.06 5.11 -17.76
CA ILE A 25 -2.64 4.97 -16.38
C ILE A 25 -3.95 5.23 -15.64
N ALA A 26 -4.74 4.18 -15.45
CA ALA A 26 -5.75 4.20 -14.43
C ALA A 26 -4.95 4.49 -13.16
N HIS A 27 -5.02 5.72 -12.69
CA HIS A 27 -4.64 6.05 -11.34
C HIS A 27 -5.65 5.26 -10.50
N ALA A 28 -5.25 4.07 -10.08
CA ALA A 28 -5.94 3.41 -8.98
C ALA A 28 -5.95 4.47 -7.88
N ALA A 29 -7.13 4.89 -7.48
CA ALA A 29 -7.26 5.87 -6.40
C ALA A 29 -6.40 5.36 -5.25
N ASP A 30 -5.47 6.20 -4.76
CA ASP A 30 -4.50 5.79 -3.75
C ASP A 30 -5.22 5.04 -2.63
N GLU A 31 -4.84 3.81 -2.42
CA GLU A 31 -5.42 2.92 -1.41
C GLU A 31 -5.25 3.50 0.00
N PHE A 32 -4.17 4.24 0.19
CA PHE A 32 -3.82 4.92 1.43
C PHE A 32 -3.87 6.43 1.24
N PHE A 33 -4.40 7.13 2.24
CA PHE A 33 -4.35 8.58 2.28
C PHE A 33 -4.21 9.08 3.73
N TRP A 34 -3.79 10.32 3.89
CA TRP A 34 -3.48 10.92 5.17
C TRP A 34 -4.36 12.14 5.42
N SER A 35 -4.94 12.26 6.60
CA SER A 35 -5.74 13.42 6.99
C SER A 35 -5.60 13.72 8.49
N ASP A 36 -5.99 14.91 8.91
CA ASP A 36 -6.07 15.35 10.31
C ASP A 36 -7.31 14.83 11.05
N VAL A 37 -8.21 14.17 10.33
CA VAL A 37 -9.41 13.56 10.91
C VAL A 37 -9.11 12.15 11.34
N GLU A 38 -9.46 11.79 12.57
CA GLU A 38 -9.31 10.42 13.07
C GLU A 38 -10.20 9.46 12.26
N PRO A 39 -9.66 8.33 11.75
CA PRO A 39 -10.43 7.37 10.98
C PRO A 39 -11.53 6.74 11.81
N ILE A 40 -12.70 6.60 11.22
CA ILE A 40 -13.81 5.85 11.79
C ILE A 40 -13.59 4.38 11.41
N PRO A 41 -13.56 3.44 12.37
CA PRO A 41 -13.35 2.04 12.05
C PRO A 41 -14.52 1.49 11.23
N SER A 42 -14.21 0.60 10.29
CA SER A 42 -15.22 -0.22 9.63
C SER A 42 -15.89 -1.11 10.67
N CYS A 43 -17.19 -0.98 10.82
CA CYS A 43 -17.94 -1.75 11.78
C CYS A 43 -19.43 -1.71 11.45
N TYR A 44 -20.18 -2.66 12.00
CA TYR A 44 -21.62 -2.63 11.92
C TYR A 44 -22.26 -2.47 13.32
N THR A 45 -23.40 -1.80 13.37
CA THR A 45 -24.27 -1.80 14.54
C THR A 45 -25.48 -2.66 14.21
N SER A 46 -25.51 -3.86 14.72
CA SER A 46 -26.62 -4.78 14.51
C SER A 46 -27.84 -4.38 15.32
N ARG A 47 -29.02 -4.44 14.70
CA ARG A 47 -30.28 -4.24 15.38
C ARG A 47 -30.73 -5.49 16.17
N ASP A 48 -30.25 -6.66 15.79
CA ASP A 48 -30.62 -7.98 16.33
C ASP A 48 -29.45 -8.77 16.91
N GLY A 49 -28.26 -8.13 17.04
CA GLY A 49 -27.05 -8.73 17.59
C GLY A 49 -26.37 -9.75 16.67
N LYS A 50 -26.82 -9.89 15.41
CA LYS A 50 -26.20 -10.81 14.45
C LYS A 50 -25.19 -10.09 13.57
N PRO A 51 -24.10 -10.76 13.15
CA PRO A 51 -23.20 -10.25 12.14
C PRO A 51 -23.96 -9.89 10.87
N ASN A 52 -23.71 -8.73 10.32
CA ASN A 52 -24.29 -8.32 9.05
C ASN A 52 -23.32 -8.70 7.93
N GLU A 53 -23.66 -9.73 7.17
CA GLU A 53 -22.93 -10.09 5.96
C GLU A 53 -23.27 -9.12 4.83
N MET A 54 -22.64 -7.95 4.85
CA MET A 54 -22.80 -6.98 3.77
C MET A 54 -21.85 -7.31 2.63
N GLY A 55 -22.40 -7.61 1.46
CA GLY A 55 -21.62 -7.72 0.22
C GLY A 55 -21.63 -6.41 -0.54
N VAL A 56 -20.47 -5.90 -0.90
CA VAL A 56 -20.31 -4.76 -1.79
C VAL A 56 -19.63 -5.17 -3.09
N VAL A 57 -19.81 -4.41 -4.16
CA VAL A 57 -19.09 -4.64 -5.41
C VAL A 57 -18.06 -3.53 -5.57
N VAL A 58 -16.79 -3.91 -5.63
CA VAL A 58 -15.66 -3.00 -5.85
C VAL A 58 -14.94 -3.48 -7.10
N ASP A 59 -14.77 -2.60 -8.08
CA ASP A 59 -14.13 -2.90 -9.36
C ASP A 59 -14.69 -4.17 -10.04
N GLY A 60 -16.03 -4.34 -9.98
CA GLY A 60 -16.73 -5.49 -10.57
C GLY A 60 -16.61 -6.81 -9.79
N LYS A 61 -15.86 -6.85 -8.70
CA LYS A 61 -15.68 -8.01 -7.83
C LYS A 61 -16.54 -7.89 -6.59
N LYS A 62 -17.28 -8.94 -6.25
CA LYS A 62 -18.04 -9.00 -5.00
C LYS A 62 -17.10 -9.21 -3.82
N VAL A 63 -17.11 -8.28 -2.89
CA VAL A 63 -16.36 -8.34 -1.62
C VAL A 63 -17.38 -8.52 -0.49
N THR A 64 -17.20 -9.56 0.30
CA THR A 64 -17.96 -9.74 1.54
C THR A 64 -17.22 -9.03 2.65
N LEU A 65 -17.91 -8.13 3.34
CA LEU A 65 -17.37 -7.44 4.50
C LEU A 65 -17.69 -8.26 5.74
N ASP A 66 -16.65 -8.79 6.35
CA ASP A 66 -16.72 -9.41 7.68
C ASP A 66 -16.35 -8.36 8.71
N ASP A 67 -17.21 -7.36 8.84
CA ASP A 67 -16.99 -6.26 9.75
C ASP A 67 -17.29 -6.69 11.20
N PRO A 68 -16.42 -6.40 12.16
CA PRO A 68 -16.67 -6.62 13.57
C PRO A 68 -17.78 -5.68 14.09
N SER A 69 -18.30 -5.96 15.27
CA SER A 69 -19.18 -4.99 15.94
C SER A 69 -18.44 -3.67 16.20
N CYS A 70 -19.16 -2.56 16.22
CA CYS A 70 -18.51 -1.26 16.45
C CYS A 70 -17.85 -1.15 17.83
N GLU A 71 -18.31 -1.89 18.80
CA GLU A 71 -17.67 -1.98 20.11
C GLU A 71 -16.34 -2.71 20.03
N GLU A 72 -16.32 -3.86 19.38
CA GLU A 72 -15.12 -4.66 19.16
C GLU A 72 -14.11 -3.92 18.26
N SER A 73 -14.57 -3.30 17.19
CA SER A 73 -13.75 -2.51 16.29
C SER A 73 -13.05 -1.36 17.03
N LYS A 74 -13.77 -0.58 17.84
CA LYS A 74 -13.18 0.48 18.67
C LYS A 74 -12.12 -0.04 19.64
N LYS A 75 -12.36 -1.23 20.21
CA LYS A 75 -11.44 -1.86 21.15
C LYS A 75 -10.17 -2.35 20.47
N ASN A 76 -10.27 -2.83 19.23
CA ASN A 76 -9.17 -3.51 18.54
C ASN A 76 -8.46 -2.64 17.48
N ARG A 77 -9.04 -1.51 17.09
CA ARG A 77 -8.43 -0.63 16.07
C ARG A 77 -7.02 -0.19 16.46
N VAL A 78 -6.21 0.01 15.47
CA VAL A 78 -4.89 0.62 15.59
C VAL A 78 -4.87 1.90 14.77
N LEU A 79 -4.44 2.99 15.38
CA LEU A 79 -4.25 4.27 14.70
C LEU A 79 -2.77 4.43 14.32
N VAL A 80 -2.53 5.03 13.17
CA VAL A 80 -1.19 5.36 12.70
C VAL A 80 -1.13 6.85 12.39
N LEU A 81 -0.18 7.55 13.01
CA LEU A 81 0.08 8.96 12.76
C LEU A 81 1.44 9.17 12.12
N VAL A 82 1.49 10.07 11.14
CA VAL A 82 2.72 10.66 10.60
C VAL A 82 2.52 12.16 10.49
N ASP A 83 3.41 12.94 11.07
CA ASP A 83 3.36 14.42 11.06
C ASP A 83 1.97 14.98 11.46
N GLY A 84 1.32 14.37 12.46
CA GLY A 84 0.01 14.77 12.97
C GLY A 84 -1.18 14.37 12.10
N LYS A 85 -0.97 13.59 11.03
CA LYS A 85 -2.03 13.07 10.16
C LYS A 85 -2.24 11.59 10.37
N TYR A 86 -3.49 11.18 10.39
CA TYR A 86 -3.88 9.78 10.50
C TYR A 86 -3.84 9.07 9.14
N LEU A 87 -3.38 7.82 9.16
CA LEU A 87 -3.52 6.91 8.03
C LEU A 87 -4.98 6.50 7.85
N HIS A 88 -5.48 6.62 6.63
CA HIS A 88 -6.73 6.07 6.19
C HIS A 88 -6.51 5.01 5.11
N THR A 89 -7.37 4.01 5.09
CA THR A 89 -7.37 2.95 4.08
C THR A 89 -8.68 2.95 3.32
N ARG A 90 -8.65 2.66 2.03
CA ARG A 90 -9.84 2.49 1.20
C ARG A 90 -10.17 1.02 1.03
N LEU A 91 -11.44 0.72 0.91
CA LEU A 91 -11.87 -0.61 0.51
C LEU A 91 -11.47 -0.88 -0.94
N THR A 92 -10.79 -1.99 -1.16
CA THR A 92 -10.43 -2.48 -2.48
C THR A 92 -11.13 -3.82 -2.77
N ALA A 93 -10.93 -4.35 -3.97
CA ALA A 93 -11.43 -5.68 -4.33
C ALA A 93 -10.84 -6.83 -3.47
N ASP A 94 -9.75 -6.57 -2.77
CA ASP A 94 -9.08 -7.50 -1.85
C ASP A 94 -9.39 -7.23 -0.37
N GLY A 95 -10.28 -6.27 -0.07
CA GLY A 95 -10.65 -5.85 1.28
C GLY A 95 -9.90 -4.60 1.75
N TYR A 96 -9.98 -4.35 3.05
CA TYR A 96 -9.23 -3.27 3.71
C TYR A 96 -7.81 -3.70 4.07
N ALA A 97 -6.90 -2.73 4.06
CA ALA A 97 -5.51 -2.90 4.52
C ALA A 97 -5.27 -2.15 5.83
N GLU A 98 -6.19 -2.25 6.77
CA GLU A 98 -6.09 -1.57 8.07
C GLU A 98 -4.95 -2.14 8.91
N PRO A 99 -4.23 -1.28 9.69
CA PRO A 99 -3.30 -1.74 10.70
C PRO A 99 -3.98 -2.61 11.75
N PHE A 100 -3.28 -3.61 12.28
CA PHE A 100 -3.83 -4.54 13.27
C PHE A 100 -2.75 -4.99 14.26
N ILE A 101 -3.16 -5.67 15.34
CA ILE A 101 -2.21 -6.30 16.27
C ILE A 101 -2.24 -7.81 16.05
N GLU A 102 -1.07 -8.38 15.85
CA GLU A 102 -0.87 -9.82 15.75
C GLU A 102 0.34 -10.26 16.61
N ASN A 103 0.14 -11.27 17.45
CA ASN A 103 1.18 -11.77 18.35
C ASN A 103 1.87 -10.67 19.18
N GLY A 104 1.08 -9.68 19.65
CA GLY A 104 1.57 -8.54 20.43
C GLY A 104 2.36 -7.50 19.62
N ARG A 105 2.35 -7.58 18.30
CA ARG A 105 3.00 -6.62 17.41
C ARG A 105 1.98 -5.83 16.61
N THR A 106 2.21 -4.53 16.51
CA THR A 106 1.42 -3.64 15.64
C THR A 106 1.88 -3.80 14.20
N MET A 107 1.03 -4.37 13.36
CA MET A 107 1.30 -4.64 11.95
C MET A 107 0.81 -3.47 11.11
N ILE A 108 1.69 -2.89 10.31
CA ILE A 108 1.43 -1.70 9.50
C ILE A 108 1.59 -2.05 8.01
N PRO A 109 0.70 -1.55 7.12
CA PRO A 109 0.88 -1.72 5.68
C PRO A 109 2.19 -1.06 5.24
N LEU A 110 3.10 -1.85 4.68
CA LEU A 110 4.44 -1.39 4.27
C LEU A 110 4.36 -0.17 3.36
N ARG A 111 3.56 -0.25 2.30
CA ARG A 111 3.46 0.80 1.28
C ARG A 111 2.98 2.12 1.86
N ALA A 112 2.01 2.11 2.79
CA ALA A 112 1.49 3.32 3.40
C ALA A 112 2.59 4.17 4.06
N LEU A 113 3.54 3.53 4.77
CA LEU A 113 4.67 4.25 5.37
C LEU A 113 5.77 4.54 4.33
N ALA A 114 6.11 3.58 3.48
CA ALA A 114 7.12 3.79 2.44
C ALA A 114 6.80 5.05 1.61
N ASP A 115 5.57 5.16 1.11
CA ASP A 115 5.14 6.27 0.25
C ASP A 115 5.20 7.63 1.00
N VAL A 116 4.69 7.71 2.24
CA VAL A 116 4.68 8.98 3.00
C VAL A 116 6.09 9.43 3.40
N PHE A 117 7.03 8.49 3.54
CA PHE A 117 8.43 8.79 3.78
C PHE A 117 9.25 8.92 2.49
N GLY A 118 8.62 8.82 1.32
CA GLY A 118 9.21 9.10 0.01
C GLY A 118 10.03 7.95 -0.57
N PHE A 119 9.78 6.72 -0.16
CA PHE A 119 10.35 5.53 -0.80
C PHE A 119 9.47 5.10 -1.98
N GLU A 120 10.11 4.74 -3.07
CA GLU A 120 9.48 4.01 -4.15
C GLU A 120 9.42 2.52 -3.79
N THR A 121 8.30 1.87 -4.09
CA THR A 121 8.08 0.46 -3.77
C THR A 121 7.94 -0.35 -5.06
N ASP A 122 8.79 -1.33 -5.26
CA ASP A 122 8.71 -2.32 -6.34
C ASP A 122 8.38 -3.71 -5.80
N TRP A 123 7.57 -4.47 -6.53
CA TRP A 123 7.15 -5.83 -6.20
C TRP A 123 7.47 -6.81 -7.32
N GLU A 124 8.28 -7.81 -7.03
CA GLU A 124 8.60 -8.91 -7.94
C GLU A 124 7.89 -10.19 -7.49
N ALA A 125 6.80 -10.53 -8.16
CA ALA A 125 5.92 -11.63 -7.77
C ALA A 125 6.60 -13.01 -7.84
N SER A 126 7.50 -13.23 -8.79
CA SER A 126 8.22 -14.52 -8.98
C SER A 126 9.13 -14.87 -7.81
N GLU A 127 9.65 -13.87 -7.10
CA GLU A 127 10.53 -14.03 -5.94
C GLU A 127 9.88 -13.67 -4.60
N GLU A 128 8.61 -13.24 -4.63
CA GLU A 128 7.92 -12.66 -3.47
C GLU A 128 8.77 -11.57 -2.81
N LYS A 129 9.43 -10.77 -3.67
CA LYS A 129 10.44 -9.80 -3.28
C LYS A 129 9.88 -8.38 -3.35
N ILE A 130 10.19 -7.61 -2.33
CA ILE A 130 9.89 -6.18 -2.25
C ILE A 130 11.20 -5.43 -2.22
N THR A 131 11.29 -4.37 -3.04
CA THR A 131 12.41 -3.45 -3.03
C THR A 131 11.88 -2.05 -2.72
N LEU A 132 12.48 -1.39 -1.72
CA LEU A 132 12.23 0.01 -1.41
C LEU A 132 13.47 0.82 -1.78
N THR A 133 13.27 1.92 -2.51
CA THR A 133 14.37 2.81 -2.91
C THR A 133 14.08 4.26 -2.59
N LYS A 134 15.08 4.96 -2.07
CA LYS A 134 15.02 6.41 -1.79
C LYS A 134 16.43 6.98 -1.70
N ASP A 135 16.73 8.03 -2.45
CA ASP A 135 18.00 8.81 -2.35
C ASP A 135 19.28 7.95 -2.31
N GLY A 136 19.30 6.86 -3.12
CA GLY A 136 20.41 5.90 -3.16
C GLY A 136 20.34 4.82 -2.10
N ARG A 137 19.45 4.89 -1.13
CA ARG A 137 19.16 3.82 -0.18
C ARG A 137 18.37 2.71 -0.85
N ASN A 138 18.72 1.46 -0.55
CA ASN A 138 18.07 0.29 -1.11
C ASN A 138 17.75 -0.73 0.00
N ILE A 139 16.48 -1.12 0.11
CA ILE A 139 16.02 -2.09 1.10
C ILE A 139 15.31 -3.22 0.35
N VAL A 140 15.81 -4.44 0.51
CA VAL A 140 15.25 -5.63 -0.15
C VAL A 140 14.78 -6.62 0.89
N MET A 141 13.54 -7.08 0.76
CA MET A 141 12.94 -8.07 1.65
C MET A 141 12.12 -9.09 0.86
N ARG A 142 11.87 -10.26 1.47
CA ARG A 142 11.00 -11.30 0.92
C ARG A 142 9.93 -11.69 1.92
N ILE A 143 8.76 -12.04 1.41
CA ILE A 143 7.65 -12.50 2.25
C ILE A 143 8.08 -13.74 3.05
N GLY A 144 7.76 -13.75 4.33
CA GLY A 144 8.05 -14.87 5.24
C GLY A 144 9.52 -15.06 5.59
N LYS A 145 10.43 -14.15 5.18
CA LYS A 145 11.84 -14.19 5.55
C LYS A 145 12.19 -13.14 6.58
N SER A 146 13.01 -13.51 7.56
CA SER A 146 13.52 -12.60 8.59
C SER A 146 14.76 -11.84 8.15
N GLU A 147 15.38 -12.24 7.05
CA GLU A 147 16.54 -11.57 6.47
C GLU A 147 16.11 -10.44 5.53
N ILE A 148 16.60 -9.25 5.79
CA ILE A 148 16.36 -8.05 4.99
C ILE A 148 17.72 -7.47 4.64
N LEU A 149 17.91 -7.08 3.38
CA LEU A 149 19.10 -6.36 2.95
C LEU A 149 18.82 -4.86 3.04
N VAL A 150 19.64 -4.15 3.79
CA VAL A 150 19.63 -2.68 3.86
C VAL A 150 20.97 -2.20 3.32
N ASP A 151 20.97 -1.55 2.17
CA ASP A 151 22.17 -1.06 1.47
C ASP A 151 23.24 -2.16 1.27
N GLY A 152 22.75 -3.39 0.96
CA GLY A 152 23.57 -4.55 0.75
C GLY A 152 24.04 -5.27 2.02
N GLN A 153 23.71 -4.75 3.21
CA GLN A 153 24.01 -5.40 4.48
C GLN A 153 22.82 -6.21 4.98
N THR A 154 23.06 -7.44 5.42
CA THR A 154 22.01 -8.29 5.97
C THR A 154 21.64 -7.85 7.39
N VAL A 155 20.35 -7.57 7.59
CA VAL A 155 19.73 -7.30 8.89
C VAL A 155 18.76 -8.44 9.18
N HIS A 156 18.83 -9.00 10.39
CA HIS A 156 17.94 -10.07 10.82
C HIS A 156 16.84 -9.53 11.74
N PHE A 157 15.59 -9.79 11.39
CA PHE A 157 14.44 -9.45 12.22
C PHE A 157 13.98 -10.67 13.00
N GLU A 158 14.47 -10.82 14.22
CA GLU A 158 14.05 -11.92 15.09
C GLU A 158 12.53 -11.87 15.36
N GLY A 159 11.87 -12.98 15.01
CA GLY A 159 10.44 -13.18 15.25
C GLY A 159 9.51 -12.17 14.55
N ALA A 160 10.01 -11.45 13.53
CA ALA A 160 9.22 -10.53 12.73
C ALA A 160 9.55 -10.73 11.24
N VAL A 161 8.57 -11.14 10.47
CA VAL A 161 8.73 -11.35 9.03
C VAL A 161 7.69 -10.54 8.26
N PRO A 162 7.99 -10.07 7.05
CA PRO A 162 6.98 -9.53 6.16
C PRO A 162 5.90 -10.56 5.90
N MET A 163 4.64 -10.18 6.06
CA MET A 163 3.50 -11.06 5.82
C MET A 163 2.49 -10.43 4.87
N VAL A 164 1.73 -11.26 4.18
CA VAL A 164 0.65 -10.81 3.29
C VAL A 164 -0.72 -11.06 3.93
N LYS A 165 -1.54 -10.01 3.93
CA LYS A 165 -2.96 -10.06 4.30
C LYS A 165 -3.75 -9.19 3.32
N ASN A 166 -4.88 -9.70 2.82
CA ASN A 166 -5.70 -8.99 1.85
C ASN A 166 -4.88 -8.44 0.66
N ASN A 167 -3.97 -9.27 0.14
CA ASN A 167 -3.04 -8.92 -0.94
C ASN A 167 -2.15 -7.69 -0.66
N ARG A 168 -1.88 -7.39 0.60
CA ARG A 168 -1.01 -6.29 1.06
C ARG A 168 0.06 -6.82 2.00
N THR A 169 1.25 -6.24 1.91
CA THR A 169 2.37 -6.58 2.78
C THR A 169 2.34 -5.75 4.05
N PHE A 170 2.49 -6.43 5.19
CA PHE A 170 2.55 -5.83 6.51
C PHE A 170 3.87 -6.18 7.20
N LEU A 171 4.37 -5.23 7.96
CA LEU A 171 5.49 -5.43 8.89
C LEU A 171 5.16 -4.86 10.27
N PRO A 172 5.84 -5.35 11.32
CA PRO A 172 5.76 -4.71 12.63
C PRO A 172 6.23 -3.25 12.58
N ALA A 173 5.51 -2.36 13.28
CA ALA A 173 5.78 -0.92 13.31
C ALA A 173 7.23 -0.60 13.66
N SER A 174 7.79 -1.26 14.69
CA SER A 174 9.19 -1.07 15.11
C SER A 174 10.19 -1.45 14.03
N LYS A 175 9.88 -2.49 13.24
CA LYS A 175 10.75 -2.95 12.16
C LYS A 175 10.67 -2.05 10.93
N LEU A 176 9.48 -1.52 10.64
CA LEU A 176 9.33 -0.47 9.62
C LEU A 176 10.13 0.77 10.01
N ALA A 177 10.03 1.22 11.26
CA ALA A 177 10.80 2.36 11.74
C ALA A 177 12.32 2.14 11.59
N GLU A 178 12.81 0.96 11.97
CA GLU A 178 14.22 0.58 11.86
C GLU A 178 14.74 0.62 10.41
N ILE A 179 14.05 -0.03 9.48
CA ILE A 179 14.51 -0.09 8.07
C ILE A 179 14.34 1.23 7.32
N LEU A 180 13.33 2.04 7.65
CA LEU A 180 13.10 3.33 7.03
C LEU A 180 13.91 4.47 7.68
N ASP A 181 14.64 4.16 8.78
CA ASP A 181 15.41 5.12 9.56
C ASP A 181 14.56 6.29 10.08
N ILE A 182 13.45 5.93 10.72
CA ILE A 182 12.49 6.84 11.33
C ILE A 182 12.21 6.42 12.77
N GLN A 183 11.62 7.29 13.55
CA GLN A 183 11.24 6.97 14.94
C GLN A 183 9.79 6.52 15.00
N VAL A 184 9.49 5.63 15.95
CA VAL A 184 8.11 5.22 16.26
C VAL A 184 7.89 5.24 17.76
N ASP A 185 6.78 5.84 18.18
CA ASP A 185 6.25 5.80 19.55
C ASP A 185 4.90 5.06 19.55
N TRP A 186 4.63 4.33 20.63
CA TRP A 186 3.40 3.57 20.81
C TRP A 186 2.63 4.00 22.05
N ASP A 187 1.46 4.59 21.89
CA ASP A 187 0.52 4.82 22.98
C ASP A 187 -0.46 3.63 23.10
N GLY A 188 -0.28 2.84 24.15
CA GLY A 188 -1.14 1.69 24.42
C GLY A 188 -2.56 2.04 24.85
N ASN A 189 -2.82 3.26 25.36
CA ASN A 189 -4.17 3.68 25.77
C ASN A 189 -5.04 4.02 24.56
N THR A 190 -4.49 4.75 23.62
CA THR A 190 -5.17 5.13 22.36
C THR A 190 -4.94 4.12 21.24
N ARG A 191 -4.00 3.17 21.44
CA ARG A 191 -3.55 2.18 20.44
C ARG A 191 -3.02 2.87 19.18
N THR A 192 -2.21 3.89 19.37
CA THR A 192 -1.68 4.74 18.32
C THR A 192 -0.18 4.53 18.13
N ALA A 193 0.23 4.24 16.91
CA ALA A 193 1.63 4.27 16.49
C ALA A 193 1.92 5.62 15.82
N THR A 194 2.79 6.43 16.41
CA THR A 194 3.20 7.73 15.89
C THR A 194 4.59 7.62 15.28
N PHE A 195 4.70 7.91 14.00
CA PHE A 195 5.97 7.92 13.27
C PHE A 195 6.43 9.35 13.04
N THR A 196 7.71 9.59 13.30
CA THR A 196 8.34 10.91 13.12
C THR A 196 9.63 10.79 12.32
N ARG A 197 9.92 11.81 11.53
CA ARG A 197 11.20 11.95 10.85
C ARG A 197 12.31 12.22 11.87
N PRO A 198 13.55 11.77 11.62
CA PRO A 198 14.69 12.10 12.47
C PRO A 198 14.98 13.60 12.49
#